data_f7a472080e84b2af1ddf916a6223b559
#
_entry.id   f7a472080e84b2af1ddf916a6223b559
#
_cell.length_a   1.000
_cell.length_b   1.000
_cell.length_c   1.000
_cell.angle_alpha   90.00
_cell.angle_beta   90.00
_cell.angle_gamma   90.00
#
_symmetry.space_group_name_H-M   'P 1'
#
loop_
_entity.id
_entity.type
_entity.pdbx_description
1 polymer ?
#
loop_
_entity_poly.entity_id
_entity_poly.type
_entity_poly.pdbx_seq_one_letter_code
_entity_poly.pdbx_strand_id
1 'polypeptide(L)'
;MLTQFIPSEDFTVITKAALDTFFIAFAGTAFGLVLGIPLGLLSARNIMPFAPVRAFARAIVVFSRATPALVFALCFVRLYGIGVLAGLLAIGIHSIGMIGKLITDAAEEIDPGPREGVIATGAGSLQDLYTGIWSQMVPTVISISLYRLELDFRSAPILGWVGAGGIGLILRGYAGSLRYQELLGITILIVVLVVILEILSATTRHALLGKTETDLPGKPGRMTQLFLGGTTRPGKKIADWMINKSANKEASESESQISRSLTPPWTRERIKVNSIGLIFFVLLIISVLVPDIATSRIVDGSQKLPSFIARLTPNDWSWFTDRLFSDMIVTIAIGFAATGIALLFAIPFSFLAASNTAPGRFIYLISRLFMLLVRCVPELVVAVIFVAAIGPGPKTGTLALAIGMFGFITKLFADSIEEARQGIRDGVNSTGANRLQESVTGVLPQVAPSMVSHSLYLLDVAIRSSTILGIVGGGGIGFLLMSAAKRLYFETLGGIIFCIFVVVFLVEIIATWIRRKII
;
A
#
# COMPACT_ATOMS: atom_id res chain seq x y z
N MET A 1 3.21 -4.09 -33.03
CA MET A 1 2.61 -2.87 -32.42
C MET A 1 3.45 -2.33 -31.25
N LEU A 2 3.82 -3.12 -30.24
CA LEU A 2 4.66 -2.62 -29.13
C LEU A 2 6.05 -2.11 -29.56
N THR A 3 6.64 -2.71 -30.57
CA THR A 3 7.96 -2.31 -31.11
C THR A 3 7.98 -0.94 -31.82
N GLN A 4 6.83 -0.41 -32.20
CA GLN A 4 6.73 0.95 -32.76
C GLN A 4 6.68 2.05 -31.67
N PHE A 5 6.33 1.67 -30.43
CA PHE A 5 6.24 2.61 -29.31
C PHE A 5 7.54 2.70 -28.49
N ILE A 6 8.42 1.70 -28.62
CA ILE A 6 9.71 1.68 -27.90
C ILE A 6 10.80 1.48 -28.96
N PRO A 7 11.63 2.49 -29.23
CA PRO A 7 12.78 2.34 -30.12
C PRO A 7 13.70 1.20 -29.65
N SER A 8 14.17 0.36 -30.54
CA SER A 8 15.04 -0.79 -30.21
C SER A 8 16.34 -0.38 -29.50
N GLU A 9 16.81 0.82 -29.76
CA GLU A 9 18.03 1.41 -29.15
C GLU A 9 17.85 1.70 -27.66
N ASP A 10 16.61 2.00 -27.22
CA ASP A 10 16.31 2.34 -25.81
C ASP A 10 15.88 1.10 -24.97
N PHE A 11 15.75 -0.07 -25.57
CA PHE A 11 15.20 -1.24 -24.90
C PHE A 11 16.04 -1.68 -23.68
N THR A 12 17.36 -1.69 -23.80
CA THR A 12 18.25 -2.05 -22.70
C THR A 12 18.19 -1.04 -21.55
N VAL A 13 18.08 0.25 -21.86
CA VAL A 13 17.96 1.33 -20.89
C VAL A 13 16.62 1.22 -20.17
N ILE A 14 15.53 0.97 -20.90
CA ILE A 14 14.20 0.81 -20.33
C ILE A 14 14.14 -0.41 -19.41
N THR A 15 14.72 -1.56 -19.85
CA THR A 15 14.76 -2.78 -19.05
C THR A 15 15.56 -2.56 -17.76
N LYS A 16 16.72 -1.93 -17.83
CA LYS A 16 17.51 -1.58 -16.65
C LYS A 16 16.72 -0.67 -15.70
N ALA A 17 16.06 0.36 -16.22
CA ALA A 17 15.27 1.27 -15.41
C ALA A 17 14.04 0.59 -14.77
N ALA A 18 13.43 -0.40 -15.45
CA ALA A 18 12.36 -1.21 -14.89
C ALA A 18 12.86 -2.10 -13.73
N LEU A 19 14.04 -2.72 -13.89
CA LEU A 19 14.70 -3.48 -12.82
C LEU A 19 15.09 -2.57 -11.64
N ASP A 20 15.64 -1.39 -11.90
CA ASP A 20 15.95 -0.41 -10.86
C ASP A 20 14.70 -0.02 -10.08
N THR A 21 13.56 0.16 -10.77
CA THR A 21 12.26 0.44 -10.11
C THR A 21 11.83 -0.70 -9.20
N PHE A 22 12.00 -1.94 -9.66
CA PHE A 22 11.72 -3.13 -8.85
C PHE A 22 12.62 -3.18 -7.61
N PHE A 23 13.93 -2.96 -7.77
CA PHE A 23 14.87 -2.97 -6.66
C PHE A 23 14.62 -1.83 -5.66
N ILE A 24 14.28 -0.62 -6.13
CA ILE A 24 13.89 0.50 -5.27
C ILE A 24 12.69 0.13 -4.39
N ALA A 25 11.64 -0.41 -5.00
CA ALA A 25 10.44 -0.79 -4.28
C ALA A 25 10.70 -1.94 -3.29
N PHE A 26 11.40 -2.99 -3.74
CA PHE A 26 11.65 -4.19 -2.94
C PHE A 26 12.57 -3.90 -1.75
N ALA A 27 13.73 -3.29 -2.00
CA ALA A 27 14.68 -2.95 -0.93
C ALA A 27 14.13 -1.86 0.00
N GLY A 28 13.38 -0.88 -0.54
CA GLY A 28 12.71 0.14 0.27
C GLY A 28 11.66 -0.46 1.20
N THR A 29 10.80 -1.35 0.69
CA THR A 29 9.82 -2.08 1.51
C THR A 29 10.51 -2.92 2.58
N ALA A 30 11.57 -3.65 2.22
CA ALA A 30 12.32 -4.46 3.17
C ALA A 30 12.98 -3.63 4.27
N PHE A 31 13.58 -2.48 3.92
CA PHE A 31 14.09 -1.52 4.91
C PHE A 31 12.97 -1.02 5.84
N GLY A 32 11.82 -0.69 5.26
CA GLY A 32 10.61 -0.31 6.00
C GLY A 32 10.13 -1.40 6.96
N LEU A 33 10.18 -2.69 6.56
CA LEU A 33 9.82 -3.83 7.40
C LEU A 33 10.79 -4.02 8.56
N VAL A 34 12.09 -3.99 8.31
CA VAL A 34 13.13 -4.19 9.33
C VAL A 34 13.02 -3.16 10.47
N LEU A 35 12.69 -1.92 10.17
CA LEU A 35 12.53 -0.87 11.18
C LEU A 35 11.07 -0.68 11.61
N GLY A 36 10.10 -0.85 10.71
CA GLY A 36 8.69 -0.63 10.99
C GLY A 36 8.08 -1.68 11.90
N ILE A 37 8.48 -2.96 11.80
CA ILE A 37 7.98 -4.02 12.70
C ILE A 37 8.39 -3.74 14.15
N PRO A 38 9.68 -3.54 14.50
CA PRO A 38 10.06 -3.21 15.88
C PRO A 38 9.39 -1.93 16.40
N LEU A 39 9.36 -0.87 15.59
CA LEU A 39 8.73 0.39 15.98
C LEU A 39 7.22 0.24 16.18
N GLY A 40 6.55 -0.59 15.36
CA GLY A 40 5.14 -0.92 15.52
C GLY A 40 4.86 -1.65 16.82
N LEU A 41 5.65 -2.67 17.16
CA LEU A 41 5.55 -3.40 18.43
C LEU A 41 5.82 -2.49 19.64
N LEU A 42 6.85 -1.63 19.56
CA LEU A 42 7.15 -0.64 20.61
C LEU A 42 6.05 0.43 20.73
N SER A 43 5.23 0.64 19.73
CA SER A 43 4.11 1.59 19.73
C SER A 43 2.83 1.01 20.34
N ALA A 44 2.70 -0.32 20.42
CA ALA A 44 1.50 -1.00 20.91
C ALA A 44 1.38 -0.91 22.43
N ARG A 45 0.16 -0.59 22.92
CA ARG A 45 -0.10 -0.38 24.37
C ARG A 45 -0.01 -1.66 25.17
N ASN A 46 -0.44 -2.77 24.58
CA ASN A 46 -0.46 -4.08 25.22
C ASN A 46 0.93 -4.76 25.27
N ILE A 47 1.91 -4.28 24.48
CA ILE A 47 3.26 -4.85 24.40
C ILE A 47 4.27 -3.99 25.17
N MET A 48 4.26 -2.67 24.94
CA MET A 48 5.21 -1.73 25.56
C MET A 48 4.54 -0.94 26.69
N PRO A 49 4.74 -1.34 27.96
CA PRO A 49 4.14 -0.66 29.11
C PRO A 49 4.78 0.73 29.37
N PHE A 50 6.06 0.90 29.02
CA PHE A 50 6.80 2.13 29.31
C PHE A 50 6.39 3.27 28.37
N ALA A 51 5.63 4.23 28.91
CA ALA A 51 4.99 5.31 28.14
C ALA A 51 5.95 6.19 27.32
N PRO A 52 7.15 6.61 27.81
CA PRO A 52 8.07 7.43 27.02
C PRO A 52 8.60 6.72 25.76
N VAL A 53 8.97 5.43 25.85
CA VAL A 53 9.44 4.65 24.69
C VAL A 53 8.32 4.48 23.68
N ARG A 54 7.10 4.17 24.16
CA ARG A 54 5.92 4.07 23.31
C ARG A 54 5.60 5.39 22.60
N ALA A 55 5.67 6.51 23.32
CA ALA A 55 5.44 7.83 22.73
C ALA A 55 6.48 8.19 21.69
N PHE A 56 7.75 7.90 21.92
CA PHE A 56 8.84 8.11 20.97
C PHE A 56 8.67 7.26 19.72
N ALA A 57 8.39 5.97 19.87
CA ALA A 57 8.13 5.07 18.73
C ALA A 57 6.93 5.55 17.91
N ARG A 58 5.83 5.93 18.56
CA ARG A 58 4.64 6.52 17.91
C ARG A 58 4.97 7.81 17.16
N ALA A 59 5.77 8.69 17.73
CA ALA A 59 6.18 9.93 17.09
C ALA A 59 6.94 9.66 15.78
N ILE A 60 7.86 8.68 15.75
CA ILE A 60 8.58 8.27 14.53
C ILE A 60 7.60 7.71 13.50
N VAL A 61 6.71 6.81 13.90
CA VAL A 61 5.70 6.20 13.01
C VAL A 61 4.79 7.26 12.40
N VAL A 62 4.28 8.20 13.22
CA VAL A 62 3.41 9.29 12.76
C VAL A 62 4.17 10.23 11.81
N PHE A 63 5.38 10.64 12.17
CA PHE A 63 6.20 11.52 11.32
C PHE A 63 6.49 10.90 9.96
N SER A 64 6.96 9.63 9.94
CA SER A 64 7.28 8.92 8.70
C SER A 64 6.06 8.74 7.80
N ARG A 65 4.87 8.55 8.36
CA ARG A 65 3.61 8.38 7.63
C ARG A 65 3.02 9.70 7.15
N ALA A 66 3.04 10.73 7.99
CA ALA A 66 2.47 12.04 7.66
C ALA A 66 3.26 12.77 6.56
N THR A 67 4.56 12.48 6.44
CA THR A 67 5.40 13.07 5.39
C THR A 67 5.27 12.26 4.10
N PRO A 68 4.86 12.86 2.96
CA PRO A 68 4.81 12.16 1.68
C PRO A 68 6.15 11.57 1.25
N ALA A 69 6.18 10.36 0.68
CA ALA A 69 7.40 9.68 0.23
C ALA A 69 8.24 10.54 -0.74
N LEU A 70 7.58 11.36 -1.54
CA LEU A 70 8.21 12.24 -2.51
C LEU A 70 9.01 13.36 -1.84
N VAL A 71 8.60 13.85 -0.68
CA VAL A 71 9.37 14.83 0.11
C VAL A 71 10.70 14.22 0.55
N PHE A 72 10.66 12.98 1.06
CA PHE A 72 11.88 12.24 1.38
C PHE A 72 12.76 12.04 0.15
N ALA A 73 12.17 11.72 -1.01
CA ALA A 73 12.92 11.55 -2.25
C ALA A 73 13.65 12.84 -2.66
N LEU A 74 12.99 13.99 -2.59
CA LEU A 74 13.63 15.29 -2.87
C LEU A 74 14.81 15.56 -1.93
N CYS A 75 14.67 15.27 -0.64
CA CYS A 75 15.76 15.42 0.32
C CYS A 75 16.91 14.47 0.02
N PHE A 76 16.63 13.18 -0.23
CA PHE A 76 17.68 12.19 -0.47
C PHE A 76 18.37 12.33 -1.83
N VAL A 77 17.66 12.77 -2.87
CA VAL A 77 18.27 13.13 -4.15
C VAL A 77 19.28 14.26 -3.96
N ARG A 78 19.04 15.19 -3.03
CA ARG A 78 19.99 16.27 -2.71
C ARG A 78 21.19 15.80 -1.89
N LEU A 79 20.97 14.84 -0.98
CA LEU A 79 22.04 14.31 -0.14
C LEU A 79 22.93 13.30 -0.86
N TYR A 80 22.32 12.35 -1.54
CA TYR A 80 23.00 11.17 -2.12
C TYR A 80 23.14 11.24 -3.65
N GLY A 81 22.54 12.26 -4.28
CA GLY A 81 22.49 12.39 -5.72
C GLY A 81 21.32 11.64 -6.36
N ILE A 82 21.20 11.81 -7.69
CA ILE A 82 20.20 11.11 -8.50
C ILE A 82 20.53 9.61 -8.54
N GLY A 83 19.55 8.73 -8.28
CA GLY A 83 19.73 7.28 -8.40
C GLY A 83 18.89 6.45 -7.43
N VAL A 84 19.10 5.14 -7.51
CA VAL A 84 18.36 4.10 -6.78
C VAL A 84 18.40 4.28 -5.26
N LEU A 85 19.55 4.69 -4.71
CA LEU A 85 19.73 4.88 -3.27
C LEU A 85 18.75 5.91 -2.69
N ALA A 86 18.57 7.05 -3.36
CA ALA A 86 17.61 8.07 -2.92
C ALA A 86 16.16 7.56 -2.91
N GLY A 87 15.78 6.79 -3.94
CA GLY A 87 14.46 6.16 -4.02
C GLY A 87 14.21 5.11 -2.95
N LEU A 88 15.18 4.22 -2.73
CA LEU A 88 15.14 3.18 -1.71
C LEU A 88 14.94 3.79 -0.31
N LEU A 89 15.75 4.79 0.05
CA LEU A 89 15.64 5.46 1.36
C LEU A 89 14.31 6.20 1.52
N ALA A 90 13.84 6.86 0.45
CA ALA A 90 12.56 7.58 0.49
C ALA A 90 11.36 6.63 0.70
N ILE A 91 11.30 5.55 -0.06
CA ILE A 91 10.29 4.50 0.13
C ILE A 91 10.44 3.87 1.52
N GLY A 92 11.66 3.51 1.91
CA GLY A 92 11.93 2.83 3.16
C GLY A 92 11.46 3.62 4.37
N ILE A 93 11.83 4.90 4.48
CA ILE A 93 11.41 5.74 5.61
C ILE A 93 9.89 5.94 5.63
N HIS A 94 9.27 6.21 4.47
CA HIS A 94 7.82 6.32 4.40
C HIS A 94 7.12 5.01 4.78
N SER A 95 7.69 3.87 4.38
CA SER A 95 7.16 2.53 4.69
C SER A 95 7.27 2.18 6.18
N ILE A 96 8.29 2.70 6.91
CA ILE A 96 8.37 2.58 8.38
C ILE A 96 7.08 3.08 9.02
N GLY A 97 6.59 4.25 8.61
CA GLY A 97 5.38 4.84 9.16
C GLY A 97 4.11 4.01 8.89
N MET A 98 3.96 3.56 7.64
CA MET A 98 2.78 2.78 7.23
C MET A 98 2.79 1.38 7.87
N ILE A 99 3.90 0.67 7.78
CA ILE A 99 4.07 -0.67 8.37
C ILE A 99 3.96 -0.58 9.89
N GLY A 100 4.66 0.37 10.52
CA GLY A 100 4.63 0.57 11.97
C GLY A 100 3.21 0.78 12.49
N LYS A 101 2.38 1.57 11.79
CA LYS A 101 0.97 1.76 12.16
C LYS A 101 0.16 0.48 12.05
N LEU A 102 0.25 -0.23 10.91
CA LEU A 102 -0.49 -1.48 10.69
C LEU A 102 -0.07 -2.58 11.66
N ILE A 103 1.22 -2.66 12.00
CA ILE A 103 1.74 -3.59 13.02
C ILE A 103 1.26 -3.21 14.41
N THR A 104 1.19 -1.92 14.75
CA THR A 104 0.64 -1.45 16.03
C THR A 104 -0.81 -1.86 16.18
N ASP A 105 -1.63 -1.63 15.15
CA ASP A 105 -3.06 -1.98 15.16
C ASP A 105 -3.22 -3.52 15.29
N ALA A 106 -2.53 -4.29 14.48
CA ALA A 106 -2.56 -5.75 14.56
C ALA A 106 -2.11 -6.29 15.93
N ALA A 107 -1.10 -5.66 16.54
CA ALA A 107 -0.62 -6.04 17.86
C ALA A 107 -1.62 -5.69 18.97
N GLU A 108 -2.37 -4.60 18.84
CA GLU A 108 -3.40 -4.20 19.80
C GLU A 108 -4.69 -5.05 19.68
N GLU A 109 -4.90 -5.74 18.54
CA GLU A 109 -6.07 -6.60 18.24
C GLU A 109 -5.85 -8.09 18.51
N ILE A 110 -4.68 -8.54 18.97
CA ILE A 110 -4.41 -9.95 19.25
C ILE A 110 -5.31 -10.49 20.36
N ASP A 111 -5.65 -11.80 20.26
CA ASP A 111 -6.37 -12.51 21.31
C ASP A 111 -5.49 -12.61 22.57
N PRO A 112 -5.97 -12.14 23.74
CA PRO A 112 -5.24 -12.25 25.00
C PRO A 112 -5.09 -13.70 25.51
N GLY A 113 -6.01 -14.62 25.17
CA GLY A 113 -6.05 -15.97 25.71
C GLY A 113 -4.76 -16.78 25.50
N PRO A 114 -4.24 -16.94 24.28
CA PRO A 114 -2.99 -17.63 24.04
C PRO A 114 -1.81 -16.99 24.78
N ARG A 115 -1.78 -15.67 24.88
CA ARG A 115 -0.77 -14.90 25.61
C ARG A 115 -0.83 -15.17 27.11
N GLU A 116 -2.02 -15.12 27.70
CA GLU A 116 -2.23 -15.43 29.13
C GLU A 116 -1.81 -16.86 29.44
N GLY A 117 -2.11 -17.82 28.56
CA GLY A 117 -1.66 -19.20 28.67
C GLY A 117 -0.14 -19.32 28.73
N VAL A 118 0.60 -18.59 27.87
CA VAL A 118 2.08 -18.56 27.88
C VAL A 118 2.61 -17.93 29.17
N ILE A 119 2.03 -16.82 29.62
CA ILE A 119 2.43 -16.15 30.87
C ILE A 119 2.17 -17.06 32.09
N ALA A 120 1.07 -17.79 32.11
CA ALA A 120 0.71 -18.71 33.19
C ALA A 120 1.73 -19.86 33.37
N THR A 121 2.52 -20.19 32.35
CA THR A 121 3.64 -21.17 32.45
C THR A 121 4.90 -20.59 33.10
N GLY A 122 4.90 -19.30 33.50
CA GLY A 122 6.08 -18.61 34.02
C GLY A 122 7.03 -18.07 32.95
N ALA A 123 6.54 -17.94 31.71
CA ALA A 123 7.33 -17.44 30.60
C ALA A 123 7.75 -15.96 30.81
N GLY A 124 9.02 -15.66 30.50
CA GLY A 124 9.54 -14.30 30.50
C GLY A 124 9.03 -13.46 29.32
N SER A 125 9.21 -12.12 29.37
CA SER A 125 8.70 -11.19 28.37
C SER A 125 9.12 -11.47 26.92
N LEU A 126 10.33 -12.00 26.69
CA LEU A 126 10.79 -12.40 25.36
C LEU A 126 10.10 -13.67 24.86
N GLN A 127 9.83 -14.62 25.76
CA GLN A 127 9.10 -15.85 25.45
C GLN A 127 7.63 -15.53 25.16
N ASP A 128 7.00 -14.64 25.93
CA ASP A 128 5.66 -14.12 25.65
C ASP A 128 5.60 -13.42 24.28
N LEU A 129 6.59 -12.55 23.97
CA LEU A 129 6.66 -11.88 22.69
C LEU A 129 6.74 -12.89 21.52
N TYR A 130 7.56 -13.92 21.63
CA TYR A 130 7.80 -14.88 20.54
C TYR A 130 6.67 -15.90 20.39
N THR A 131 6.20 -16.49 21.49
CA THR A 131 5.20 -17.57 21.46
C THR A 131 3.77 -17.07 21.60
N GLY A 132 3.53 -16.09 22.45
CA GLY A 132 2.19 -15.55 22.71
C GLY A 132 1.73 -14.52 21.67
N ILE A 133 2.62 -13.62 21.24
CA ILE A 133 2.28 -12.50 20.38
C ILE A 133 2.65 -12.76 18.92
N TRP A 134 3.94 -13.03 18.65
CA TRP A 134 4.47 -13.14 17.30
C TRP A 134 3.80 -14.25 16.48
N SER A 135 3.52 -15.39 17.10
CA SER A 135 2.83 -16.51 16.44
C SER A 135 1.46 -16.11 15.87
N GLN A 136 0.73 -15.24 16.55
CA GLN A 136 -0.56 -14.72 16.08
C GLN A 136 -0.39 -13.65 14.98
N MET A 137 0.70 -12.88 15.03
CA MET A 137 0.94 -11.76 14.12
C MET A 137 1.53 -12.18 12.76
N VAL A 138 2.22 -13.32 12.67
CA VAL A 138 2.91 -13.74 11.42
C VAL A 138 2.03 -13.66 10.17
N PRO A 139 0.79 -14.18 10.15
CA PRO A 139 -0.07 -14.08 8.97
C PRO A 139 -0.36 -12.63 8.56
N THR A 140 -0.62 -11.78 9.54
CA THR A 140 -0.89 -10.35 9.33
C THR A 140 0.35 -9.62 8.85
N VAL A 141 1.53 -9.91 9.41
CA VAL A 141 2.82 -9.36 8.97
C VAL A 141 3.09 -9.70 7.51
N ILE A 142 2.86 -10.96 7.09
CA ILE A 142 3.02 -11.39 5.69
C ILE A 142 2.07 -10.59 4.79
N SER A 143 0.80 -10.48 5.18
CA SER A 143 -0.19 -9.74 4.42
C SER A 143 0.17 -8.26 4.26
N ILE A 144 0.60 -7.61 5.34
CA ILE A 144 1.05 -6.21 5.35
C ILE A 144 2.28 -6.05 4.46
N SER A 145 3.24 -6.98 4.51
CA SER A 145 4.47 -6.92 3.73
C SER A 145 4.19 -6.97 2.23
N LEU A 146 3.35 -7.91 1.79
CA LEU A 146 2.98 -8.07 0.38
C LEU A 146 2.14 -6.89 -0.12
N TYR A 147 1.19 -6.42 0.69
CA TYR A 147 0.39 -5.24 0.38
C TYR A 147 1.25 -3.98 0.25
N ARG A 148 2.22 -3.82 1.16
CA ARG A 148 3.13 -2.67 1.13
C ARG A 148 4.04 -2.71 -0.09
N LEU A 149 4.60 -3.86 -0.43
CA LEU A 149 5.42 -4.03 -1.62
C LEU A 149 4.66 -3.62 -2.90
N GLU A 150 3.38 -4.01 -3.02
CA GLU A 150 2.52 -3.61 -4.14
C GLU A 150 2.36 -2.09 -4.23
N LEU A 151 2.10 -1.43 -3.10
CA LEU A 151 1.96 0.04 -3.05
C LEU A 151 3.27 0.76 -3.35
N ASP A 152 4.39 0.27 -2.83
CA ASP A 152 5.70 0.86 -3.02
C ASP A 152 6.17 0.71 -4.47
N PHE A 153 5.87 -0.41 -5.13
CA PHE A 153 6.16 -0.60 -6.55
C PHE A 153 5.39 0.38 -7.44
N ARG A 154 4.12 0.65 -7.10
CA ARG A 154 3.30 1.64 -7.80
C ARG A 154 3.81 3.07 -7.58
N SER A 155 4.37 3.36 -6.41
CA SER A 155 4.90 4.68 -6.04
C SER A 155 6.31 4.94 -6.59
N ALA A 156 7.10 3.91 -6.85
CA ALA A 156 8.49 4.05 -7.31
C ALA A 156 8.65 4.88 -8.59
N PRO A 157 7.82 4.74 -9.66
CA PRO A 157 7.88 5.62 -10.82
C PRO A 157 7.65 7.09 -10.49
N ILE A 158 6.81 7.39 -9.47
CA ILE A 158 6.55 8.76 -9.01
C ILE A 158 7.82 9.37 -8.42
N LEU A 159 8.55 8.62 -7.60
CA LEU A 159 9.81 9.09 -7.02
C LEU A 159 10.92 9.23 -8.08
N GLY A 160 10.92 8.38 -9.09
CA GLY A 160 11.81 8.51 -10.24
C GLY A 160 11.65 9.85 -10.97
N TRP A 161 10.44 10.40 -11.01
CA TRP A 161 10.17 11.73 -11.60
C TRP A 161 10.99 12.85 -10.95
N VAL A 162 11.28 12.78 -9.69
CA VAL A 162 12.10 13.77 -8.96
C VAL A 162 13.58 13.42 -8.91
N GLY A 163 14.00 12.33 -9.56
CA GLY A 163 15.41 11.94 -9.64
C GLY A 163 15.80 10.75 -8.76
N ALA A 164 14.84 10.08 -8.16
CA ALA A 164 15.08 8.92 -7.29
C ALA A 164 15.33 7.59 -8.06
N GLY A 165 15.70 7.66 -9.34
CA GLY A 165 16.06 6.48 -10.15
C GLY A 165 14.87 5.78 -10.80
N GLY A 166 15.16 4.69 -11.52
CA GLY A 166 14.14 3.84 -12.12
C GLY A 166 13.43 4.43 -13.34
N ILE A 167 12.31 3.78 -13.71
CA ILE A 167 11.54 4.08 -14.93
C ILE A 167 10.92 5.49 -14.92
N GLY A 168 10.73 6.08 -13.75
CA GLY A 168 10.19 7.43 -13.61
C GLY A 168 11.10 8.54 -14.18
N LEU A 169 12.41 8.33 -14.23
CA LEU A 169 13.34 9.24 -14.91
C LEU A 169 13.09 9.27 -16.41
N ILE A 170 12.87 8.12 -17.03
CA ILE A 170 12.58 7.99 -18.46
C ILE A 170 11.23 8.62 -18.78
N LEU A 171 10.22 8.32 -17.93
CA LEU A 171 8.89 8.90 -18.04
C LEU A 171 8.94 10.43 -18.04
N ARG A 172 9.71 11.03 -17.12
CA ARG A 172 9.94 12.48 -17.06
C ARG A 172 10.64 13.00 -18.31
N GLY A 173 11.62 12.28 -18.84
CA GLY A 173 12.34 12.65 -20.05
C GLY A 173 11.39 12.73 -21.26
N TYR A 174 10.57 11.71 -21.48
CA TYR A 174 9.61 11.69 -22.58
C TYR A 174 8.50 12.75 -22.43
N ALA A 175 7.99 12.94 -21.20
CA ALA A 175 7.01 13.99 -20.94
C ALA A 175 7.58 15.40 -21.18
N GLY A 176 8.81 15.65 -20.75
CA GLY A 176 9.49 16.93 -20.96
C GLY A 176 9.84 17.22 -22.42
N SER A 177 10.06 16.18 -23.22
CA SER A 177 10.34 16.26 -24.66
C SER A 177 9.06 16.20 -25.52
N LEU A 178 7.86 16.16 -24.92
CA LEU A 178 6.55 16.05 -25.58
C LEU A 178 6.43 14.79 -26.48
N ARG A 179 7.17 13.75 -26.18
CA ARG A 179 7.18 12.47 -26.91
C ARG A 179 6.05 11.58 -26.37
N TYR A 180 4.82 11.88 -26.73
CA TYR A 180 3.62 11.24 -26.15
C TYR A 180 3.45 9.77 -26.51
N GLN A 181 3.94 9.33 -27.67
CA GLN A 181 3.86 7.92 -28.08
C GLN A 181 4.73 7.03 -27.17
N GLU A 182 5.96 7.43 -26.94
CA GLU A 182 6.89 6.75 -26.05
C GLU A 182 6.46 6.85 -24.60
N LEU A 183 5.88 7.98 -24.20
CA LEU A 183 5.27 8.16 -22.88
C LEU A 183 4.15 7.13 -22.66
N LEU A 184 3.27 6.92 -23.64
CA LEU A 184 2.22 5.91 -23.58
C LEU A 184 2.81 4.49 -23.55
N GLY A 185 3.85 4.21 -24.33
CA GLY A 185 4.54 2.92 -24.32
C GLY A 185 5.12 2.57 -22.94
N ILE A 186 5.84 3.51 -22.32
CA ILE A 186 6.36 3.35 -20.95
C ILE A 186 5.22 3.21 -19.93
N THR A 187 4.12 3.95 -20.10
CA THR A 187 2.95 3.83 -19.23
C THR A 187 2.34 2.44 -19.29
N ILE A 188 2.15 1.90 -20.49
CA ILE A 188 1.65 0.53 -20.67
C ILE A 188 2.59 -0.48 -20.02
N LEU A 189 3.89 -0.32 -20.18
CA LEU A 189 4.88 -1.18 -19.52
C LEU A 189 4.75 -1.13 -17.99
N ILE A 190 4.63 0.06 -17.40
CA ILE A 190 4.42 0.22 -15.94
C ILE A 190 3.14 -0.51 -15.50
N VAL A 191 2.03 -0.32 -16.24
CA VAL A 191 0.76 -0.99 -15.93
C VAL A 191 0.92 -2.50 -15.98
N VAL A 192 1.56 -3.05 -17.02
CA VAL A 192 1.81 -4.49 -17.14
C VAL A 192 2.64 -5.00 -15.97
N LEU A 193 3.72 -4.30 -15.60
CA LEU A 193 4.56 -4.69 -14.47
C LEU A 193 3.79 -4.65 -13.14
N VAL A 194 2.96 -3.64 -12.91
CA VAL A 194 2.09 -3.54 -11.72
C VAL A 194 1.09 -4.69 -11.68
N VAL A 195 0.44 -5.02 -12.80
CA VAL A 195 -0.50 -6.15 -12.88
C VAL A 195 0.20 -7.48 -12.59
N ILE A 196 1.38 -7.71 -13.15
CA ILE A 196 2.18 -8.91 -12.87
C ILE A 196 2.50 -9.01 -11.39
N LEU A 197 2.93 -7.92 -10.77
CA LEU A 197 3.25 -7.89 -9.33
C LEU A 197 2.00 -8.11 -8.46
N GLU A 198 0.86 -7.54 -8.82
CA GLU A 198 -0.40 -7.75 -8.11
C GLU A 198 -0.83 -9.22 -8.15
N ILE A 199 -0.75 -9.87 -9.32
CA ILE A 199 -1.03 -11.30 -9.47
C ILE A 199 -0.03 -12.13 -8.63
N LEU A 200 1.26 -11.80 -8.70
CA LEU A 200 2.30 -12.51 -7.92
C LEU A 200 2.07 -12.34 -6.41
N SER A 201 1.76 -11.13 -5.96
CA SER A 201 1.44 -10.84 -4.54
C SER A 201 0.21 -11.62 -4.07
N ALA A 202 -0.86 -11.65 -4.87
CA ALA A 202 -2.09 -12.39 -4.56
C ALA A 202 -1.84 -13.91 -4.50
N THR A 203 -1.09 -14.47 -5.46
CA THR A 203 -0.75 -15.90 -5.48
C THR A 203 0.17 -16.28 -4.32
N THR A 204 1.14 -15.43 -3.98
CA THR A 204 2.05 -15.65 -2.84
C THR A 204 1.28 -15.61 -1.51
N ARG A 205 0.37 -14.65 -1.35
CA ARG A 205 -0.49 -14.55 -0.16
C ARG A 205 -1.34 -15.81 0.01
N HIS A 206 -1.97 -16.27 -1.07
CA HIS A 206 -2.77 -17.49 -1.06
C HIS A 206 -1.93 -18.75 -0.77
N ALA A 207 -0.70 -18.80 -1.28
CA ALA A 207 0.22 -19.92 -1.03
C ALA A 207 0.75 -19.97 0.41
N LEU A 208 0.94 -18.80 1.06
CA LEU A 208 1.50 -18.71 2.42
C LEU A 208 0.44 -18.82 3.52
N LEU A 209 -0.73 -18.21 3.32
CA LEU A 209 -1.78 -18.13 4.34
C LEU A 209 -2.84 -19.22 4.22
N GLY A 210 -2.79 -20.04 3.17
CA GLY A 210 -3.83 -21.01 2.88
C GLY A 210 -5.16 -20.34 2.51
N LYS A 211 -6.24 -21.11 2.49
CA LYS A 211 -7.60 -20.56 2.35
C LYS A 211 -7.96 -19.89 3.68
N THR A 212 -7.79 -18.59 3.78
CA THR A 212 -8.42 -17.82 4.82
C THR A 212 -9.95 -17.90 4.60
N GLU A 213 -10.74 -17.97 5.65
CA GLU A 213 -12.22 -18.12 5.65
C GLU A 213 -13.01 -17.03 4.89
N THR A 214 -12.38 -16.18 4.10
CA THR A 214 -13.02 -15.27 3.15
C THR A 214 -13.51 -15.97 1.87
N ASP A 215 -13.33 -17.28 1.73
CA ASP A 215 -14.03 -18.08 0.73
C ASP A 215 -15.47 -18.36 1.19
N LEU A 216 -16.32 -17.32 1.19
CA LEU A 216 -17.77 -17.47 1.27
C LEU A 216 -18.28 -18.43 0.17
N PRO A 217 -19.34 -19.23 0.45
CA PRO A 217 -19.80 -20.31 -0.41
C PRO A 217 -20.53 -19.81 -1.66
N GLY A 218 -19.80 -19.22 -2.58
CA GLY A 218 -20.23 -18.99 -3.94
C GLY A 218 -19.16 -19.55 -4.85
N LYS A 219 -19.43 -20.68 -5.54
CA LYS A 219 -18.48 -21.36 -6.42
C LYS A 219 -17.79 -20.37 -7.36
N PRO A 220 -16.48 -20.08 -7.21
CA PRO A 220 -15.78 -19.26 -8.17
C PRO A 220 -15.74 -19.99 -9.51
N GLY A 221 -16.13 -19.32 -10.55
CA GLY A 221 -16.17 -19.95 -11.85
C GLY A 221 -14.78 -20.15 -12.46
N ARG A 222 -14.71 -21.03 -13.45
CA ARG A 222 -13.48 -21.48 -14.14
C ARG A 222 -12.51 -20.36 -14.55
N MET A 223 -13.01 -19.18 -14.91
CA MET A 223 -12.16 -18.02 -15.27
C MET A 223 -11.58 -17.27 -14.06
N THR A 224 -12.31 -17.20 -12.96
CA THR A 224 -11.79 -16.65 -11.69
C THR A 224 -10.69 -17.55 -11.11
N GLN A 225 -10.78 -18.85 -11.37
CA GLN A 225 -9.73 -19.81 -11.02
C GLN A 225 -8.46 -19.66 -11.87
N LEU A 226 -8.57 -19.21 -13.12
CA LEU A 226 -7.41 -18.93 -13.98
C LEU A 226 -6.66 -17.66 -13.52
N PHE A 227 -7.38 -16.63 -13.05
CA PHE A 227 -6.80 -15.38 -12.56
C PHE A 227 -6.43 -15.38 -11.08
N LEU A 228 -7.00 -16.28 -10.28
CA LEU A 228 -6.78 -16.37 -8.83
C LEU A 228 -6.10 -17.69 -8.38
N GLY A 229 -5.68 -18.54 -9.30
CA GLY A 229 -4.86 -19.74 -9.01
C GLY A 229 -5.55 -20.84 -8.18
N GLY A 230 -6.88 -20.91 -8.17
CA GLY A 230 -7.64 -21.90 -7.38
C GLY A 230 -8.09 -23.11 -8.18
N THR A 231 -7.46 -24.26 -7.99
CA THR A 231 -7.94 -25.57 -8.50
C THR A 231 -9.04 -26.12 -7.58
N THR A 232 -10.29 -26.09 -8.04
CA THR A 232 -11.37 -26.87 -7.38
C THR A 232 -11.41 -28.28 -7.94
N ARG A 233 -11.20 -29.30 -7.10
CA ARG A 233 -11.46 -30.68 -7.44
C ARG A 233 -12.93 -31.05 -7.09
N PRO A 234 -13.64 -31.79 -7.94
CA PRO A 234 -14.95 -32.36 -7.62
C PRO A 234 -14.75 -33.57 -6.71
N GLY A 235 -15.17 -33.47 -5.45
CA GLY A 235 -15.03 -34.59 -4.52
C GLY A 235 -15.37 -34.35 -3.08
N LYS A 236 -16.33 -33.46 -2.76
CA LYS A 236 -16.70 -33.18 -1.36
C LYS A 236 -17.08 -34.43 -0.54
N LYS A 237 -17.74 -35.41 -1.16
CA LYS A 237 -18.12 -36.67 -0.48
C LYS A 237 -16.92 -37.61 -0.22
N ILE A 238 -15.89 -37.56 -1.06
CA ILE A 238 -14.66 -38.36 -0.86
C ILE A 238 -13.73 -37.65 0.14
N ALA A 239 -13.70 -36.32 0.15
CA ALA A 239 -12.91 -35.52 1.08
C ALA A 239 -13.41 -35.66 2.52
N ASP A 240 -14.74 -35.60 2.76
CA ASP A 240 -15.32 -35.75 4.10
C ASP A 240 -15.11 -37.18 4.65
N TRP A 241 -15.11 -38.20 3.78
CA TRP A 241 -14.79 -39.59 4.18
C TRP A 241 -13.28 -39.76 4.48
N MET A 242 -12.40 -39.12 3.69
CA MET A 242 -10.95 -39.17 3.95
C MET A 242 -10.57 -38.35 5.19
N ILE A 243 -11.22 -37.21 5.42
CA ILE A 243 -10.97 -36.38 6.61
C ILE A 243 -11.37 -37.11 7.87
N ASN A 244 -12.53 -37.79 7.91
CA ASN A 244 -12.93 -38.59 9.06
C ASN A 244 -12.07 -39.85 9.26
N LYS A 245 -11.50 -40.41 8.20
CA LYS A 245 -10.64 -41.59 8.30
C LYS A 245 -9.19 -41.20 8.67
N SER A 246 -8.70 -40.05 8.21
CA SER A 246 -7.38 -39.52 8.60
C SER A 246 -7.40 -38.96 10.02
N ALA A 247 -8.46 -38.24 10.44
CA ALA A 247 -8.57 -37.74 11.81
C ALA A 247 -8.58 -38.84 12.86
N ASN A 248 -9.26 -39.98 12.58
CA ASN A 248 -9.22 -41.14 13.50
C ASN A 248 -7.90 -41.93 13.47
N LYS A 249 -7.16 -41.86 12.36
CA LYS A 249 -5.84 -42.49 12.26
C LYS A 249 -4.74 -41.63 12.88
N GLU A 250 -4.83 -40.31 12.67
CA GLU A 250 -3.90 -39.34 13.28
C GLU A 250 -4.08 -39.21 14.78
N ALA A 251 -5.31 -39.34 15.31
CA ALA A 251 -5.53 -39.36 16.76
C ALA A 251 -4.90 -40.61 17.45
N SER A 252 -4.93 -41.77 16.79
CA SER A 252 -4.31 -42.98 17.35
C SER A 252 -2.80 -43.07 17.13
N GLU A 253 -2.24 -42.43 16.10
CA GLU A 253 -0.79 -42.34 15.84
C GLU A 253 -0.17 -41.16 16.60
N SER A 254 -0.92 -40.08 16.91
CA SER A 254 -0.45 -38.93 17.68
C SER A 254 -0.17 -39.26 19.14
N GLU A 255 -0.93 -40.18 19.78
CA GLU A 255 -0.67 -40.61 21.15
C GLU A 255 0.59 -41.44 21.30
N SER A 256 1.04 -42.11 20.24
CA SER A 256 2.25 -42.96 20.28
C SER A 256 3.55 -42.23 19.88
N GLN A 257 3.48 -41.03 19.28
CA GLN A 257 4.63 -40.28 18.75
C GLN A 257 4.93 -38.94 19.47
N ILE A 258 4.31 -38.65 20.61
CA ILE A 258 4.66 -37.48 21.44
C ILE A 258 6.06 -37.57 22.04
N SER A 259 6.87 -38.55 21.66
CA SER A 259 8.22 -38.64 22.12
C SER A 259 9.24 -38.24 21.04
N ARG A 260 9.93 -37.14 21.28
CA ARG A 260 11.35 -36.94 20.99
C ARG A 260 11.84 -36.22 19.75
N SER A 261 11.08 -35.45 19.02
CA SER A 261 11.73 -34.46 18.15
C SER A 261 11.38 -33.04 18.56
N LEU A 262 12.36 -32.32 19.09
CA LEU A 262 12.27 -30.87 19.42
C LEU A 262 12.02 -29.99 18.17
N THR A 263 12.06 -30.58 16.98
CA THR A 263 11.81 -29.89 15.71
C THR A 263 10.64 -30.56 14.98
N PRO A 264 9.61 -29.77 14.58
CA PRO A 264 8.50 -30.33 13.83
C PRO A 264 8.96 -30.89 12.47
N PRO A 265 8.33 -31.97 11.96
CA PRO A 265 8.74 -32.64 10.71
C PRO A 265 8.67 -31.70 9.50
N TRP A 266 9.50 -31.95 8.50
CA TRP A 266 9.50 -31.22 7.23
C TRP A 266 8.29 -31.62 6.39
N THR A 267 7.17 -30.90 6.56
CA THR A 267 5.98 -31.05 5.73
C THR A 267 6.14 -30.28 4.42
N ARG A 268 5.39 -30.68 3.37
CA ARG A 268 5.37 -29.94 2.07
C ARG A 268 5.00 -28.48 2.23
N GLU A 269 4.12 -28.14 3.16
CA GLU A 269 3.72 -26.76 3.45
C GLU A 269 4.86 -25.98 4.09
N ARG A 270 5.56 -26.57 5.04
CA ARG A 270 6.73 -25.96 5.68
C ARG A 270 7.86 -25.72 4.69
N ILE A 271 8.10 -26.67 3.76
CA ILE A 271 9.07 -26.49 2.68
C ILE A 271 8.68 -25.32 1.79
N LYS A 272 7.40 -25.20 1.40
CA LYS A 272 6.90 -24.06 0.60
C LYS A 272 7.12 -22.73 1.31
N VAL A 273 6.71 -22.61 2.56
CA VAL A 273 6.87 -21.38 3.34
C VAL A 273 8.34 -20.98 3.46
N ASN A 274 9.21 -21.93 3.79
CA ASN A 274 10.66 -21.67 3.89
C ASN A 274 11.28 -21.32 2.53
N SER A 275 10.84 -21.96 1.44
CA SER A 275 11.33 -21.66 0.09
C SER A 275 10.93 -20.24 -0.33
N ILE A 276 9.69 -19.82 -0.05
CA ILE A 276 9.24 -18.45 -0.34
C ILE A 276 10.03 -17.45 0.51
N GLY A 277 10.26 -17.76 1.80
CA GLY A 277 11.10 -16.93 2.66
C GLY A 277 12.53 -16.81 2.17
N LEU A 278 13.12 -17.93 1.69
CA LEU A 278 14.46 -17.94 1.10
C LEU A 278 14.51 -17.10 -0.20
N ILE A 279 13.53 -17.26 -1.08
CA ILE A 279 13.43 -16.46 -2.32
C ILE A 279 13.35 -14.98 -1.96
N PHE A 280 12.50 -14.60 -0.99
CA PHE A 280 12.40 -13.22 -0.54
C PHE A 280 13.73 -12.69 0.00
N PHE A 281 14.45 -13.48 0.79
CA PHE A 281 15.76 -13.12 1.34
C PHE A 281 16.83 -12.98 0.25
N VAL A 282 16.85 -13.89 -0.72
CA VAL A 282 17.77 -13.81 -1.88
C VAL A 282 17.46 -12.56 -2.72
N LEU A 283 16.19 -12.29 -3.01
CA LEU A 283 15.76 -11.07 -3.71
C LEU A 283 16.16 -9.80 -2.94
N LEU A 284 16.09 -9.82 -1.60
CA LEU A 284 16.55 -8.71 -0.78
C LEU A 284 18.05 -8.45 -0.97
N ILE A 285 18.87 -9.51 -0.91
CA ILE A 285 20.31 -9.39 -1.14
C ILE A 285 20.58 -8.85 -2.55
N ILE A 286 19.93 -9.42 -3.56
CA ILE A 286 20.07 -8.96 -4.96
C ILE A 286 19.66 -7.49 -5.10
N SER A 287 18.57 -7.06 -4.48
CA SER A 287 18.07 -5.69 -4.59
C SER A 287 18.98 -4.64 -3.94
N VAL A 288 19.88 -5.05 -3.05
CA VAL A 288 20.89 -4.17 -2.44
C VAL A 288 22.21 -4.23 -3.19
N LEU A 289 22.60 -5.41 -3.72
CA LEU A 289 23.91 -5.61 -4.34
C LEU A 289 23.95 -5.26 -5.84
N VAL A 290 22.85 -5.50 -6.57
CA VAL A 290 22.82 -5.31 -8.04
C VAL A 290 22.72 -3.85 -8.47
N PRO A 291 21.92 -2.96 -7.83
CA PRO A 291 21.96 -1.55 -8.16
C PRO A 291 23.34 -0.97 -7.87
N ASP A 292 23.82 -0.11 -8.78
CA ASP A 292 25.09 0.59 -8.65
C ASP A 292 25.02 1.65 -7.52
N ILE A 293 24.98 1.16 -6.27
CA ILE A 293 24.98 1.96 -5.05
C ILE A 293 26.44 2.16 -4.63
N ALA A 294 27.05 3.22 -5.13
CA ALA A 294 28.41 3.57 -4.72
C ALA A 294 28.47 3.84 -3.20
N THR A 295 29.22 3.02 -2.48
CA THR A 295 29.40 3.14 -1.01
C THR A 295 29.92 4.51 -0.62
N SER A 296 30.74 5.15 -1.46
CA SER A 296 31.20 6.53 -1.29
C SER A 296 30.04 7.53 -1.15
N ARG A 297 28.97 7.37 -1.95
CA ARG A 297 27.77 8.25 -1.86
C ARG A 297 27.05 8.10 -0.52
N ILE A 298 27.02 6.91 0.06
CA ILE A 298 26.41 6.69 1.38
C ILE A 298 27.22 7.44 2.43
N VAL A 299 28.55 7.30 2.41
CA VAL A 299 29.44 7.95 3.38
C VAL A 299 29.37 9.47 3.22
N ASP A 300 29.54 9.98 2.01
CA ASP A 300 29.50 11.43 1.72
C ASP A 300 28.15 12.05 2.10
N GLY A 301 27.04 11.38 1.79
CA GLY A 301 25.71 11.85 2.12
C GLY A 301 25.46 11.84 3.63
N SER A 302 25.90 10.80 4.33
CA SER A 302 25.73 10.70 5.79
C SER A 302 26.52 11.78 6.53
N GLN A 303 27.72 12.11 6.07
CA GLN A 303 28.52 13.22 6.62
C GLN A 303 27.87 14.59 6.41
N LYS A 304 27.15 14.77 5.27
CA LYS A 304 26.43 16.01 4.96
C LYS A 304 25.07 16.13 5.65
N LEU A 305 24.54 15.02 6.20
CA LEU A 305 23.19 14.97 6.78
C LEU A 305 22.96 15.99 7.91
N PRO A 306 23.86 16.18 8.91
CA PRO A 306 23.65 17.17 9.96
C PRO A 306 23.59 18.60 9.41
N SER A 307 24.49 18.96 8.50
CA SER A 307 24.50 20.28 7.88
C SER A 307 23.29 20.52 6.97
N PHE A 308 22.78 19.47 6.33
CA PHE A 308 21.58 19.53 5.51
C PHE A 308 20.32 19.74 6.36
N ILE A 309 20.19 19.03 7.48
CA ILE A 309 19.08 19.21 8.43
C ILE A 309 19.12 20.63 9.02
N ALA A 310 20.29 21.10 9.39
CA ALA A 310 20.45 22.48 9.87
C ALA A 310 20.00 23.54 8.85
N ARG A 311 20.26 23.32 7.56
CA ARG A 311 19.78 24.20 6.47
C ARG A 311 18.29 24.08 6.19
N LEU A 312 17.68 22.95 6.46
CA LEU A 312 16.23 22.78 6.34
C LEU A 312 15.46 23.44 7.50
N THR A 313 16.14 23.71 8.63
CA THR A 313 15.50 24.37 9.76
C THR A 313 15.37 25.86 9.44
N PRO A 314 14.15 26.41 9.30
CA PRO A 314 13.98 27.82 8.98
C PRO A 314 14.44 28.69 10.14
N ASN A 315 15.34 29.63 9.88
CA ASN A 315 15.85 30.58 10.89
C ASN A 315 14.90 31.76 11.09
N ASP A 316 14.10 32.06 10.08
CA ASP A 316 13.10 33.13 10.13
C ASP A 316 11.78 32.66 9.49
N TRP A 317 10.75 33.50 9.53
CA TRP A 317 9.43 33.22 8.96
C TRP A 317 9.22 33.85 7.58
N SER A 318 10.25 34.34 6.91
CA SER A 318 10.18 35.00 5.60
C SER A 318 9.68 34.06 4.49
N TRP A 319 9.83 32.75 4.68
CA TRP A 319 9.30 31.71 3.79
C TRP A 319 7.77 31.54 3.90
N PHE A 320 7.15 32.03 5.01
CA PHE A 320 5.71 31.96 5.23
C PHE A 320 5.05 33.16 4.54
N THR A 321 4.48 32.92 3.38
CA THR A 321 3.86 33.95 2.51
C THR A 321 2.38 33.65 2.31
N ASP A 322 1.60 34.68 1.94
CA ASP A 322 0.19 34.53 1.57
C ASP A 322 -0.01 33.51 0.44
N ARG A 323 0.96 33.44 -0.46
CA ARG A 323 0.96 32.45 -1.54
C ARG A 323 1.06 31.01 -1.00
N LEU A 324 1.90 30.74 -0.02
CA LEU A 324 2.03 29.43 0.60
C LEU A 324 0.72 29.00 1.25
N PHE A 325 0.07 29.91 1.97
CA PHE A 325 -1.22 29.66 2.60
C PHE A 325 -2.31 29.38 1.55
N SER A 326 -2.38 30.20 0.50
CA SER A 326 -3.30 30.01 -0.62
C SER A 326 -3.10 28.66 -1.32
N ASP A 327 -1.84 28.30 -1.65
CA ASP A 327 -1.52 27.03 -2.31
C ASP A 327 -1.80 25.81 -1.40
N MET A 328 -1.70 25.97 -0.06
CA MET A 328 -2.08 24.93 0.89
C MET A 328 -3.61 24.70 0.89
N ILE A 329 -4.40 25.78 0.89
CA ILE A 329 -5.86 25.68 0.77
C ILE A 329 -6.25 25.00 -0.54
N VAL A 330 -5.60 25.37 -1.65
CA VAL A 330 -5.82 24.72 -2.95
C VAL A 330 -5.50 23.22 -2.89
N THR A 331 -4.42 22.84 -2.21
CA THR A 331 -4.04 21.43 -2.04
C THR A 331 -5.12 20.64 -1.30
N ILE A 332 -5.65 21.21 -0.20
CA ILE A 332 -6.74 20.62 0.57
C ILE A 332 -8.00 20.53 -0.29
N ALA A 333 -8.34 21.60 -1.02
CA ALA A 333 -9.51 21.64 -1.89
C ALA A 333 -9.43 20.59 -3.02
N ILE A 334 -8.25 20.39 -3.62
CA ILE A 334 -8.02 19.32 -4.60
C ILE A 334 -8.31 17.95 -3.98
N GLY A 335 -7.79 17.68 -2.76
CA GLY A 335 -8.03 16.43 -2.06
C GLY A 335 -9.50 16.17 -1.77
N PHE A 336 -10.22 17.17 -1.26
CA PHE A 336 -11.67 17.06 -1.01
C PHE A 336 -12.47 16.87 -2.30
N ALA A 337 -12.22 17.67 -3.33
CA ALA A 337 -12.94 17.60 -4.60
C ALA A 337 -12.69 16.25 -5.30
N ALA A 338 -11.42 15.78 -5.33
CA ALA A 338 -11.09 14.49 -5.92
C ALA A 338 -11.75 13.33 -5.16
N THR A 339 -11.74 13.37 -3.83
CA THR A 339 -12.43 12.38 -2.99
C THR A 339 -13.93 12.39 -3.26
N GLY A 340 -14.58 13.56 -3.31
CA GLY A 340 -16.01 13.69 -3.59
C GLY A 340 -16.39 13.11 -4.95
N ILE A 341 -15.62 13.44 -6.00
CA ILE A 341 -15.82 12.89 -7.35
C ILE A 341 -15.63 11.37 -7.35
N ALA A 342 -14.56 10.88 -6.72
CA ALA A 342 -14.28 9.44 -6.64
C ALA A 342 -15.42 8.69 -5.94
N LEU A 343 -15.93 9.18 -4.81
CA LEU A 343 -17.01 8.58 -4.05
C LEU A 343 -18.33 8.54 -4.84
N LEU A 344 -18.64 9.61 -5.56
CA LEU A 344 -19.85 9.71 -6.38
C LEU A 344 -19.98 8.54 -7.37
N PHE A 345 -18.85 8.15 -7.99
CA PHE A 345 -18.83 7.05 -8.95
C PHE A 345 -18.52 5.71 -8.30
N ALA A 346 -17.70 5.69 -7.24
CA ALA A 346 -17.28 4.44 -6.60
C ALA A 346 -18.42 3.75 -5.83
N ILE A 347 -19.30 4.51 -5.18
CA ILE A 347 -20.42 3.93 -4.41
C ILE A 347 -21.30 3.04 -5.32
N PRO A 348 -21.91 3.54 -6.41
CA PRO A 348 -22.74 2.70 -7.25
C PRO A 348 -21.93 1.61 -7.97
N PHE A 349 -20.69 1.92 -8.38
CA PHE A 349 -19.86 0.96 -9.11
C PHE A 349 -19.39 -0.22 -8.21
N SER A 350 -19.21 -0.02 -6.91
CA SER A 350 -18.82 -1.06 -5.98
C SER A 350 -19.85 -2.18 -5.87
N PHE A 351 -21.15 -1.87 -5.96
CA PHE A 351 -22.22 -2.89 -6.01
C PHE A 351 -22.17 -3.74 -7.29
N LEU A 352 -21.68 -3.20 -8.40
CA LEU A 352 -21.45 -3.94 -9.64
C LEU A 352 -20.18 -4.81 -9.57
N ALA A 353 -19.20 -4.36 -8.77
CA ALA A 353 -17.91 -5.02 -8.60
C ALA A 353 -17.88 -6.04 -7.46
N ALA A 354 -18.94 -6.15 -6.64
CA ALA A 354 -19.07 -7.13 -5.57
C ALA A 354 -19.81 -8.40 -6.06
N SER A 355 -19.26 -9.58 -5.73
CA SER A 355 -19.75 -10.88 -6.22
C SER A 355 -21.15 -11.20 -5.75
N ASN A 356 -21.55 -10.67 -4.59
CA ASN A 356 -22.83 -10.94 -3.95
C ASN A 356 -23.97 -10.00 -4.37
N THR A 357 -23.68 -8.83 -4.96
CA THR A 357 -24.70 -7.84 -5.38
C THR A 357 -24.74 -7.61 -6.89
N ALA A 358 -23.72 -8.01 -7.64
CA ALA A 358 -23.64 -7.83 -9.09
C ALA A 358 -24.85 -8.49 -9.80
N PRO A 359 -25.46 -7.82 -10.82
CA PRO A 359 -26.62 -8.36 -11.54
C PRO A 359 -26.33 -9.66 -12.31
N GLY A 360 -25.07 -9.92 -12.62
CA GLY A 360 -24.63 -11.13 -13.31
C GLY A 360 -23.12 -11.25 -13.35
N ARG A 361 -22.65 -12.48 -13.62
CA ARG A 361 -21.23 -12.81 -13.62
C ARG A 361 -20.40 -11.99 -14.63
N PHE A 362 -20.98 -11.70 -15.78
CA PHE A 362 -20.32 -10.91 -16.82
C PHE A 362 -20.07 -9.47 -16.37
N ILE A 363 -21.09 -8.84 -15.76
CA ILE A 363 -20.98 -7.47 -15.21
C ILE A 363 -19.96 -7.45 -14.08
N TYR A 364 -20.01 -8.43 -13.17
CA TYR A 364 -19.01 -8.59 -12.11
C TYR A 364 -17.57 -8.63 -12.67
N LEU A 365 -17.31 -9.51 -13.66
CA LEU A 365 -15.97 -9.67 -14.22
C LEU A 365 -15.47 -8.40 -14.92
N ILE A 366 -16.32 -7.75 -15.72
CA ILE A 366 -15.96 -6.49 -16.38
C ILE A 366 -15.69 -5.39 -15.36
N SER A 367 -16.55 -5.27 -14.36
CA SER A 367 -16.37 -4.25 -13.30
C SER A 367 -15.08 -4.47 -12.52
N ARG A 368 -14.77 -5.72 -12.17
CA ARG A 368 -13.51 -6.08 -11.49
C ARG A 368 -12.29 -5.80 -12.36
N LEU A 369 -12.34 -6.17 -13.65
CA LEU A 369 -11.26 -5.91 -14.59
C LEU A 369 -11.05 -4.40 -14.79
N PHE A 370 -12.12 -3.64 -14.99
CA PHE A 370 -12.05 -2.19 -15.13
C PHE A 370 -11.45 -1.53 -13.90
N MET A 371 -11.93 -1.89 -12.71
CA MET A 371 -11.39 -1.41 -11.44
C MET A 371 -9.90 -1.72 -11.29
N LEU A 372 -9.48 -2.94 -11.66
CA LEU A 372 -8.08 -3.36 -11.63
C LEU A 372 -7.23 -2.49 -12.57
N LEU A 373 -7.67 -2.31 -13.81
CA LEU A 373 -6.94 -1.50 -14.80
C LEU A 373 -6.79 -0.05 -14.35
N VAL A 374 -7.88 0.57 -13.87
CA VAL A 374 -7.83 1.96 -13.37
C VAL A 374 -6.86 2.08 -12.19
N ARG A 375 -6.87 1.11 -11.27
CA ARG A 375 -6.00 1.09 -10.11
C ARG A 375 -4.52 0.89 -10.47
N CYS A 376 -4.22 0.15 -11.54
CA CYS A 376 -2.84 -0.11 -11.96
C CYS A 376 -2.16 1.09 -12.62
N VAL A 377 -2.92 2.09 -13.10
CA VAL A 377 -2.34 3.30 -13.70
C VAL A 377 -1.83 4.22 -12.57
N PRO A 378 -0.54 4.58 -12.53
CA PRO A 378 -0.04 5.52 -11.55
C PRO A 378 -0.70 6.91 -11.70
N GLU A 379 -1.13 7.51 -10.59
CA GLU A 379 -1.80 8.82 -10.58
C GLU A 379 -0.99 9.92 -11.28
N LEU A 380 0.34 9.86 -11.15
CA LEU A 380 1.24 10.81 -11.81
C LEU A 380 1.14 10.74 -13.34
N VAL A 381 1.01 9.55 -13.91
CA VAL A 381 0.87 9.38 -15.37
C VAL A 381 -0.43 9.99 -15.85
N VAL A 382 -1.53 9.73 -15.13
CA VAL A 382 -2.84 10.33 -15.42
C VAL A 382 -2.72 11.85 -15.35
N ALA A 383 -2.03 12.39 -14.34
CA ALA A 383 -1.82 13.83 -14.19
C ALA A 383 -1.04 14.42 -15.39
N VAL A 384 0.03 13.77 -15.84
CA VAL A 384 0.81 14.23 -17.00
C VAL A 384 -0.05 14.26 -18.28
N ILE A 385 -0.87 13.23 -18.50
CA ILE A 385 -1.79 13.19 -19.65
C ILE A 385 -2.80 14.34 -19.59
N PHE A 386 -3.39 14.58 -18.41
CA PHE A 386 -4.34 15.69 -18.26
C PHE A 386 -3.65 17.06 -18.34
N VAL A 387 -2.44 17.23 -17.83
CA VAL A 387 -1.66 18.47 -18.00
C VAL A 387 -1.40 18.73 -19.47
N ALA A 388 -1.08 17.71 -20.25
CA ALA A 388 -0.88 17.84 -21.69
C ALA A 388 -2.17 18.18 -22.45
N ALA A 389 -3.32 17.65 -22.02
CA ALA A 389 -4.60 17.82 -22.70
C ALA A 389 -5.33 19.14 -22.32
N ILE A 390 -5.32 19.52 -21.05
CA ILE A 390 -6.13 20.61 -20.49
C ILE A 390 -5.25 21.78 -20.02
N GLY A 391 -3.94 21.54 -19.82
CA GLY A 391 -3.00 22.49 -19.23
C GLY A 391 -2.80 22.27 -17.73
N PRO A 392 -1.75 22.90 -17.15
CA PRO A 392 -1.48 22.82 -15.73
C PRO A 392 -2.51 23.58 -14.89
N GLY A 393 -2.86 23.06 -13.72
CA GLY A 393 -3.75 23.72 -12.79
C GLY A 393 -4.51 22.79 -11.84
N PRO A 394 -5.23 23.34 -10.85
CA PRO A 394 -5.94 22.55 -9.84
C PRO A 394 -6.99 21.60 -10.42
N LYS A 395 -7.67 21.99 -11.51
CA LYS A 395 -8.67 21.16 -12.20
C LYS A 395 -8.05 19.84 -12.70
N THR A 396 -6.88 19.95 -13.32
CA THR A 396 -6.12 18.82 -13.85
C THR A 396 -5.69 17.88 -12.73
N GLY A 397 -5.15 18.42 -11.64
CA GLY A 397 -4.78 17.64 -10.45
C GLY A 397 -5.99 16.94 -9.83
N THR A 398 -7.13 17.62 -9.70
CA THR A 398 -8.35 17.04 -9.15
C THR A 398 -8.86 15.86 -9.98
N LEU A 399 -8.93 15.99 -11.31
CA LEU A 399 -9.40 14.91 -12.19
C LEU A 399 -8.46 13.71 -12.18
N ALA A 400 -7.16 13.95 -12.26
CA ALA A 400 -6.17 12.88 -12.21
C ALA A 400 -6.24 12.09 -10.89
N LEU A 401 -6.34 12.80 -9.77
CA LEU A 401 -6.46 12.21 -8.45
C LEU A 401 -7.78 11.44 -8.29
N ALA A 402 -8.89 12.01 -8.77
CA ALA A 402 -10.21 11.38 -8.69
C ALA A 402 -10.24 10.01 -9.39
N ILE A 403 -9.58 9.86 -10.55
CA ILE A 403 -9.49 8.58 -11.27
C ILE A 403 -8.70 7.54 -10.45
N GLY A 404 -7.52 7.90 -9.93
CA GLY A 404 -6.73 6.99 -9.09
C GLY A 404 -7.49 6.57 -7.83
N MET A 405 -8.12 7.53 -7.16
CA MET A 405 -8.92 7.31 -5.95
C MET A 405 -10.16 6.47 -6.21
N PHE A 406 -10.82 6.63 -7.38
CA PHE A 406 -11.96 5.80 -7.77
C PHE A 406 -11.61 4.31 -7.80
N GLY A 407 -10.52 3.93 -8.48
CA GLY A 407 -10.11 2.52 -8.55
C GLY A 407 -9.75 1.95 -7.18
N PHE A 408 -9.13 2.75 -6.32
CA PHE A 408 -8.72 2.35 -4.98
C PHE A 408 -9.93 2.14 -4.04
N ILE A 409 -10.83 3.13 -3.95
CA ILE A 409 -11.95 3.08 -3.01
C ILE A 409 -13.02 2.08 -3.45
N THR A 410 -13.24 1.92 -4.76
CA THR A 410 -14.20 0.95 -5.29
C THR A 410 -13.84 -0.47 -4.84
N LYS A 411 -12.56 -0.82 -4.80
CA LYS A 411 -12.12 -2.11 -4.29
C LYS A 411 -12.47 -2.29 -2.82
N LEU A 412 -12.13 -1.31 -1.97
CA LEU A 412 -12.41 -1.39 -0.54
C LEU A 412 -13.91 -1.49 -0.25
N PHE A 413 -14.73 -0.77 -1.00
CA PHE A 413 -16.18 -0.84 -0.88
C PHE A 413 -16.72 -2.19 -1.35
N ALA A 414 -16.24 -2.70 -2.49
CA ALA A 414 -16.67 -4.01 -2.99
C ALA A 414 -16.30 -5.13 -2.02
N ASP A 415 -15.11 -5.10 -1.44
CA ASP A 415 -14.67 -6.06 -0.43
C ASP A 415 -15.57 -5.98 0.83
N SER A 416 -15.88 -4.78 1.34
CA SER A 416 -16.84 -4.60 2.46
C SER A 416 -18.25 -5.09 2.12
N ILE A 417 -18.73 -4.89 0.88
CA ILE A 417 -20.03 -5.39 0.41
C ILE A 417 -20.05 -6.92 0.40
N GLU A 418 -18.95 -7.56 -0.01
CA GLU A 418 -18.82 -9.02 -0.03
C GLU A 418 -18.84 -9.64 1.38
N GLU A 419 -18.40 -8.90 2.41
CA GLU A 419 -18.42 -9.29 3.82
C GLU A 419 -19.80 -9.15 4.49
N ALA A 420 -20.80 -8.56 3.82
CA ALA A 420 -22.14 -8.39 4.37
C ALA A 420 -22.78 -9.73 4.71
N ARG A 421 -23.38 -9.82 5.91
CA ARG A 421 -23.99 -11.06 6.45
C ARG A 421 -25.11 -11.57 5.56
N GLN A 422 -24.98 -12.81 5.09
CA GLN A 422 -25.94 -13.42 4.17
C GLN A 422 -27.33 -13.57 4.79
N GLY A 423 -27.44 -13.94 6.07
CA GLY A 423 -28.73 -14.14 6.73
C GLY A 423 -29.65 -12.92 6.72
N ILE A 424 -29.09 -11.68 6.82
CA ILE A 424 -29.87 -10.45 6.72
C ILE A 424 -30.39 -10.26 5.29
N ARG A 425 -29.58 -10.57 4.30
CA ARG A 425 -29.92 -10.50 2.88
C ARG A 425 -31.02 -11.50 2.54
N ASP A 426 -30.90 -12.75 3.03
CA ASP A 426 -31.90 -13.81 2.84
C ASP A 426 -33.22 -13.42 3.50
N GLY A 427 -33.20 -12.77 4.66
CA GLY A 427 -34.37 -12.21 5.32
C GLY A 427 -35.08 -11.15 4.47
N VAL A 428 -34.36 -10.24 3.85
CA VAL A 428 -34.92 -9.23 2.92
C VAL A 428 -35.46 -9.90 1.66
N ASN A 429 -34.75 -10.87 1.09
CA ASN A 429 -35.18 -11.59 -0.11
C ASN A 429 -36.46 -12.42 0.14
N SER A 430 -36.66 -12.94 1.34
CA SER A 430 -37.87 -13.70 1.71
C SER A 430 -39.14 -12.86 1.68
N THR A 431 -39.05 -11.54 1.74
CA THR A 431 -40.19 -10.60 1.59
C THR A 431 -40.55 -10.31 0.13
N GLY A 432 -39.88 -10.94 -0.84
CA GLY A 432 -40.08 -10.69 -2.27
C GLY A 432 -39.35 -9.43 -2.80
N ALA A 433 -38.37 -8.91 -2.06
CA ALA A 433 -37.60 -7.76 -2.46
C ALA A 433 -36.80 -8.03 -3.75
N ASN A 434 -36.73 -7.04 -4.63
CA ASN A 434 -35.87 -7.10 -5.80
C ASN A 434 -34.40 -6.79 -5.42
N ARG A 435 -33.44 -7.05 -6.34
CA ARG A 435 -32.00 -6.88 -6.08
C ARG A 435 -31.61 -5.46 -5.62
N LEU A 436 -32.28 -4.44 -6.12
CA LEU A 436 -32.02 -3.06 -5.71
C LEU A 436 -32.49 -2.83 -4.27
N GLN A 437 -33.68 -3.33 -3.92
CA GLN A 437 -34.21 -3.28 -2.57
C GLN A 437 -33.33 -4.06 -1.60
N GLU A 438 -32.90 -5.29 -1.97
CA GLU A 438 -31.92 -6.07 -1.20
C GLU A 438 -30.63 -5.28 -0.95
N SER A 439 -30.05 -4.66 -1.99
CA SER A 439 -28.83 -3.90 -1.86
C SER A 439 -28.97 -2.69 -0.96
N VAL A 440 -30.08 -1.95 -1.04
CA VAL A 440 -30.30 -0.72 -0.26
C VAL A 440 -30.72 -1.03 1.19
N THR A 441 -31.57 -2.02 1.41
CA THR A 441 -32.12 -2.31 2.75
C THR A 441 -31.38 -3.44 3.47
N GLY A 442 -30.87 -4.42 2.73
CA GLY A 442 -30.17 -5.57 3.30
C GLY A 442 -28.65 -5.39 3.40
N VAL A 443 -28.01 -4.77 2.42
CA VAL A 443 -26.54 -4.66 2.36
C VAL A 443 -26.05 -3.31 2.84
N LEU A 444 -26.52 -2.20 2.26
CA LEU A 444 -25.99 -0.85 2.51
C LEU A 444 -25.95 -0.47 4.01
N PRO A 445 -26.98 -0.73 4.84
CA PRO A 445 -26.92 -0.39 6.25
C PRO A 445 -25.84 -1.14 7.03
N GLN A 446 -25.50 -2.37 6.61
CA GLN A 446 -24.45 -3.17 7.25
C GLN A 446 -23.06 -2.62 6.94
N VAL A 447 -22.83 -2.16 5.70
CA VAL A 447 -21.52 -1.75 5.21
C VAL A 447 -21.27 -0.24 5.32
N ALA A 448 -22.32 0.55 5.59
CA ALA A 448 -22.19 2.01 5.67
C ALA A 448 -21.12 2.49 6.67
N PRO A 449 -20.97 1.93 7.89
CA PRO A 449 -19.89 2.33 8.80
C PRO A 449 -18.50 2.10 8.20
N SER A 450 -18.27 0.93 7.57
CA SER A 450 -17.02 0.62 6.87
C SER A 450 -16.78 1.56 5.69
N MET A 451 -17.82 1.85 4.89
CA MET A 451 -17.73 2.79 3.76
C MET A 451 -17.34 4.19 4.24
N VAL A 452 -17.91 4.69 5.34
CA VAL A 452 -17.54 5.98 5.93
C VAL A 452 -16.09 5.95 6.40
N SER A 453 -15.66 4.89 7.09
CA SER A 453 -14.27 4.73 7.52
C SER A 453 -13.28 4.75 6.37
N HIS A 454 -13.59 4.03 5.29
CA HIS A 454 -12.78 4.01 4.07
C HIS A 454 -12.77 5.36 3.34
N SER A 455 -13.90 6.09 3.35
CA SER A 455 -13.99 7.43 2.76
C SER A 455 -13.10 8.45 3.51
N LEU A 456 -13.07 8.40 4.83
CA LEU A 456 -12.18 9.24 5.64
C LEU A 456 -10.70 8.88 5.42
N TYR A 457 -10.40 7.59 5.27
CA TYR A 457 -9.06 7.14 4.92
C TYR A 457 -8.65 7.61 3.52
N LEU A 458 -9.58 7.53 2.55
CA LEU A 458 -9.35 8.02 1.19
C LEU A 458 -9.04 9.52 1.18
N LEU A 459 -9.78 10.31 1.96
CA LEU A 459 -9.55 11.76 2.08
C LEU A 459 -8.15 12.08 2.59
N ASP A 460 -7.68 11.37 3.62
CA ASP A 460 -6.31 11.52 4.14
C ASP A 460 -5.27 11.20 3.06
N VAL A 461 -5.45 10.11 2.33
CA VAL A 461 -4.58 9.73 1.22
C VAL A 461 -4.64 10.77 0.10
N ALA A 462 -5.83 11.26 -0.27
CA ALA A 462 -6.02 12.21 -1.35
C ALA A 462 -5.33 13.56 -1.09
N ILE A 463 -5.44 14.10 0.13
CA ILE A 463 -4.74 15.35 0.50
C ILE A 463 -3.23 15.20 0.41
N ARG A 464 -2.70 14.04 0.79
CA ARG A 464 -1.27 13.74 0.68
C ARG A 464 -0.82 13.57 -0.77
N SER A 465 -1.61 12.86 -1.59
CA SER A 465 -1.34 12.66 -3.02
C SER A 465 -1.48 13.96 -3.82
N SER A 466 -2.35 14.89 -3.43
CA SER A 466 -2.49 16.18 -4.12
C SER A 466 -1.20 17.02 -4.07
N THR A 467 -0.41 16.89 -3.00
CA THR A 467 0.92 17.49 -2.91
C THR A 467 1.87 16.92 -3.99
N ILE A 468 1.77 15.62 -4.26
CA ILE A 468 2.59 14.95 -5.28
C ILE A 468 2.22 15.44 -6.68
N LEU A 469 0.91 15.53 -6.98
CA LEU A 469 0.44 15.96 -8.29
C LEU A 469 0.78 17.42 -8.59
N GLY A 470 0.89 18.26 -7.56
CA GLY A 470 1.35 19.64 -7.71
C GLY A 470 2.73 19.77 -8.38
N ILE A 471 3.61 18.78 -8.22
CA ILE A 471 4.95 18.75 -8.82
C ILE A 471 4.91 18.62 -10.34
N VAL A 472 3.93 17.92 -10.88
CA VAL A 472 3.74 17.75 -12.33
C VAL A 472 2.80 18.79 -12.95
N GLY A 473 2.42 19.81 -12.17
CA GLY A 473 1.55 20.88 -12.64
C GLY A 473 0.08 20.73 -12.26
N GLY A 474 -0.26 19.81 -11.35
CA GLY A 474 -1.61 19.62 -10.81
C GLY A 474 -2.09 20.70 -9.83
N GLY A 475 -1.32 21.80 -9.64
CA GLY A 475 -1.65 22.90 -8.72
C GLY A 475 -1.31 22.63 -7.26
N GLY A 476 -1.54 23.64 -6.42
CA GLY A 476 -1.31 23.57 -4.98
C GLY A 476 0.16 23.62 -4.55
N ILE A 477 0.43 23.25 -3.28
CA ILE A 477 1.72 23.43 -2.61
C ILE A 477 2.87 22.63 -3.25
N GLY A 478 2.57 21.56 -3.97
CA GLY A 478 3.59 20.74 -4.63
C GLY A 478 4.42 21.52 -5.67
N PHE A 479 3.84 22.51 -6.30
CA PHE A 479 4.56 23.40 -7.23
C PHE A 479 5.61 24.25 -6.50
N LEU A 480 5.23 24.82 -5.34
CA LEU A 480 6.16 25.58 -4.50
C LEU A 480 7.28 24.69 -3.96
N LEU A 481 6.94 23.49 -3.51
CA LEU A 481 7.89 22.48 -3.03
C LEU A 481 8.96 22.18 -4.10
N MET A 482 8.52 21.91 -5.34
CA MET A 482 9.42 21.61 -6.45
C MET A 482 10.26 22.84 -6.85
N SER A 483 9.67 24.02 -6.82
CA SER A 483 10.37 25.29 -7.11
C SER A 483 11.48 25.57 -6.08
N ALA A 484 11.17 25.44 -4.78
CA ALA A 484 12.15 25.61 -3.70
C ALA A 484 13.27 24.57 -3.79
N ALA A 485 12.92 23.30 -4.07
CA ALA A 485 13.91 22.25 -4.25
C ALA A 485 14.84 22.51 -5.45
N LYS A 486 14.31 22.94 -6.59
CA LYS A 486 15.14 23.25 -7.78
C LYS A 486 16.05 24.46 -7.57
N ARG A 487 15.57 25.48 -6.86
CA ARG A 487 16.32 26.72 -6.59
C ARG A 487 17.29 26.60 -5.41
N LEU A 488 17.31 25.45 -4.71
CA LEU A 488 18.14 25.19 -3.53
C LEU A 488 17.82 26.11 -2.32
N TYR A 489 16.58 26.58 -2.23
CA TYR A 489 16.10 27.36 -1.09
C TYR A 489 15.71 26.41 0.04
N PHE A 490 16.71 25.94 0.80
CA PHE A 490 16.53 24.86 1.79
C PHE A 490 15.65 25.28 2.96
N GLU A 491 15.75 26.51 3.43
CA GLU A 491 14.90 27.03 4.53
C GLU A 491 13.42 27.05 4.11
N THR A 492 13.15 27.60 2.91
CA THR A 492 11.79 27.58 2.32
C THR A 492 11.29 26.16 2.11
N LEU A 493 12.16 25.26 1.62
CA LEU A 493 11.83 23.84 1.45
C LEU A 493 11.45 23.20 2.78
N GLY A 494 12.26 23.42 3.83
CA GLY A 494 11.98 22.91 5.17
C GLY A 494 10.68 23.45 5.75
N GLY A 495 10.41 24.75 5.58
CA GLY A 495 9.16 25.39 5.99
C GLY A 495 7.93 24.80 5.29
N ILE A 496 8.00 24.57 3.96
CA ILE A 496 6.94 23.93 3.19
C ILE A 496 6.70 22.50 3.69
N ILE A 497 7.78 21.73 3.92
CA ILE A 497 7.69 20.37 4.46
C ILE A 497 6.99 20.36 5.82
N PHE A 498 7.35 21.30 6.69
CA PHE A 498 6.72 21.45 8.00
C PHE A 498 5.22 21.77 7.89
N CYS A 499 4.82 22.69 7.00
CA CYS A 499 3.42 23.00 6.75
C CYS A 499 2.64 21.80 6.23
N ILE A 500 3.19 21.04 5.27
CA ILE A 500 2.57 19.81 4.76
C ILE A 500 2.38 18.81 5.90
N PHE A 501 3.41 18.61 6.72
CA PHE A 501 3.33 17.71 7.88
C PHE A 501 2.22 18.14 8.85
N VAL A 502 2.14 19.42 9.22
CA VAL A 502 1.12 19.94 10.15
C VAL A 502 -0.28 19.72 9.58
N VAL A 503 -0.51 20.05 8.31
CA VAL A 503 -1.83 19.88 7.69
C VAL A 503 -2.23 18.42 7.59
N VAL A 504 -1.35 17.54 7.13
CA VAL A 504 -1.64 16.10 7.06
C VAL A 504 -1.91 15.53 8.46
N PHE A 505 -1.13 15.94 9.47
CA PHE A 505 -1.32 15.52 10.84
C PHE A 505 -2.67 15.99 11.43
N LEU A 506 -3.07 17.23 11.16
CA LEU A 506 -4.38 17.75 11.57
C LEU A 506 -5.54 16.99 10.91
N VAL A 507 -5.45 16.75 9.60
CA VAL A 507 -6.45 15.96 8.87
C VAL A 507 -6.58 14.55 9.45
N GLU A 508 -5.45 13.92 9.79
CA GLU A 508 -5.43 12.60 10.41
C GLU A 508 -6.10 12.59 11.79
N ILE A 509 -5.84 13.60 12.63
CA ILE A 509 -6.50 13.75 13.94
C ILE A 509 -8.01 13.89 13.76
N ILE A 510 -8.46 14.76 12.84
CA ILE A 510 -9.87 15.00 12.57
C ILE A 510 -10.53 13.71 12.04
N ALA A 511 -9.92 13.05 11.07
CA ALA A 511 -10.43 11.79 10.52
C ALA A 511 -10.54 10.69 11.60
N THR A 512 -9.54 10.60 12.49
CA THR A 512 -9.55 9.64 13.60
C THR A 512 -10.63 9.97 14.63
N TRP A 513 -10.84 11.26 14.93
CA TRP A 513 -11.88 11.70 15.86
C TRP A 513 -13.28 11.42 15.30
N ILE A 514 -13.52 11.72 14.01
CA ILE A 514 -14.78 11.41 13.34
C ILE A 514 -15.05 9.90 13.36
N ARG A 515 -14.03 9.08 13.00
CA ARG A 515 -14.15 7.62 12.96
C ARG A 515 -14.57 7.05 14.31
N ARG A 516 -13.97 7.53 15.42
CA ARG A 516 -14.33 7.10 16.80
C ARG A 516 -15.75 7.46 17.22
N LYS A 517 -16.39 8.44 16.56
CA LYS A 517 -17.78 8.82 16.86
C LYS A 517 -18.81 8.07 16.02
N ILE A 518 -18.40 7.53 14.87
CA ILE A 518 -19.30 6.88 13.92
C ILE A 518 -19.27 5.35 14.10
N ILE A 519 -18.12 4.83 14.48
CA ILE A 519 -17.87 3.41 14.77
C ILE A 519 -17.67 3.21 16.27
#